data_93b03af69004f992d2a48b3a1cc1867a
#
_entry.id   93b03af69004f992d2a48b3a1cc1867a
#
_cell.length_a   1.000
_cell.length_b   1.000
_cell.length_c   1.000
_cell.angle_alpha   90.00
_cell.angle_beta   90.00
_cell.angle_gamma   90.00
#
_symmetry.space_group_name_H-M   'P 1'
#
loop_
_entity.id
_entity.type
_entity.pdbx_description
1 polymer ?
#
loop_
_entity_poly.entity_id
_entity_poly.type
_entity_poly.pdbx_seq_one_letter_code
_entity_poly.pdbx_strand_id
1 'polypeptide(L)'
;MNTFTGNDYETGGVPASTYNPTNLDVRQWIRVARDLGARYAVLTAKHMSGFCLWDAKDYDYDVAASPNKTDVVAAFVAACKEYGLKHGFYYCILDPHNEGKFDWDIPVQEGYYKLIKQQLTELHSKHPNTFYQLLDITWKLSSDQRWELYELIKKFSPHGIVV
;
A
#
# COMPACT_ATOMS: atom_id res chain seq x y z
N MET A 1 7.49 -8.52 -2.77
CA MET A 1 7.00 -9.64 -3.61
C MET A 1 6.02 -9.05 -4.60
N ASN A 2 6.22 -9.32 -5.87
CA ASN A 2 5.36 -8.82 -6.94
C ASN A 2 3.95 -9.40 -6.80
N THR A 3 2.95 -8.57 -6.97
CA THR A 3 1.54 -8.93 -6.88
C THR A 3 1.11 -9.93 -7.97
N PHE A 4 1.82 -10.00 -9.11
CA PHE A 4 1.42 -10.76 -10.29
C PHE A 4 2.33 -11.92 -10.64
N THR A 5 3.62 -11.68 -10.75
CA THR A 5 4.57 -12.64 -11.39
C THR A 5 5.74 -13.03 -10.50
N GLY A 6 5.89 -12.45 -9.32
CA GLY A 6 7.06 -12.62 -8.47
C GLY A 6 8.28 -11.80 -8.91
N ASN A 7 8.15 -10.97 -9.95
CA ASN A 7 9.21 -10.11 -10.46
C ASN A 7 8.77 -8.63 -10.45
N ASP A 8 9.16 -7.90 -9.43
CA ASP A 8 8.78 -6.49 -9.27
C ASP A 8 9.55 -5.54 -10.19
N TYR A 9 10.70 -5.96 -10.69
CA TYR A 9 11.59 -5.09 -11.45
C TYR A 9 11.14 -4.82 -12.90
N GLU A 10 10.26 -5.66 -13.44
CA GLU A 10 9.86 -5.60 -14.85
C GLU A 10 8.42 -5.08 -15.05
N THR A 11 7.71 -4.69 -14.01
CA THR A 11 6.26 -4.79 -14.00
C THR A 11 5.46 -3.51 -14.11
N GLY A 12 6.04 -2.40 -14.46
CA GLY A 12 5.24 -1.21 -14.78
C GLY A 12 4.20 -1.43 -15.91
N GLY A 13 4.21 -2.56 -16.59
CA GLY A 13 3.36 -2.85 -17.75
C GLY A 13 2.46 -4.09 -17.65
N VAL A 14 2.40 -4.78 -16.52
CA VAL A 14 1.49 -5.93 -16.38
C VAL A 14 0.05 -5.43 -16.20
N PRO A 15 -0.92 -5.85 -17.05
CA PRO A 15 -2.30 -5.38 -16.94
C PRO A 15 -2.94 -5.73 -15.59
N ALA A 16 -3.75 -4.82 -15.03
CA ALA A 16 -4.51 -5.05 -13.80
C ALA A 16 -5.40 -6.31 -13.88
N SER A 17 -5.89 -6.65 -15.08
CA SER A 17 -6.68 -7.86 -15.34
C SER A 17 -5.95 -9.18 -15.04
N THR A 18 -4.63 -9.15 -14.86
CA THR A 18 -3.83 -10.32 -14.48
C THR A 18 -4.00 -10.67 -12.99
N TYR A 19 -4.38 -9.70 -12.16
CA TYR A 19 -4.64 -9.94 -10.75
C TYR A 19 -5.97 -10.66 -10.55
N ASN A 20 -5.92 -11.97 -10.33
CA ASN A 20 -7.12 -12.80 -10.16
C ASN A 20 -6.91 -13.92 -9.15
N PRO A 21 -6.64 -13.63 -7.86
CA PRO A 21 -6.52 -14.67 -6.85
C PRO A 21 -7.86 -15.39 -6.63
N THR A 22 -7.89 -16.71 -6.84
CA THR A 22 -9.11 -17.53 -6.74
C THR A 22 -9.39 -18.03 -5.32
N ASN A 23 -8.37 -18.03 -4.45
CA ASN A 23 -8.46 -18.53 -3.07
C ASN A 23 -8.03 -17.45 -2.07
N LEU A 24 -8.50 -16.21 -2.26
CA LEU A 24 -8.16 -15.09 -1.38
C LEU A 24 -8.92 -15.20 -0.05
N ASP A 25 -8.22 -15.50 1.03
CA ASP A 25 -8.76 -15.53 2.39
C ASP A 25 -7.92 -14.68 3.34
N VAL A 26 -8.20 -13.38 3.38
CA VAL A 26 -7.48 -12.42 4.22
C VAL A 26 -7.71 -12.69 5.73
N ARG A 27 -8.88 -13.19 6.09
CA ARG A 27 -9.17 -13.57 7.49
C ARG A 27 -8.26 -14.70 7.96
N GLN A 28 -8.03 -15.69 7.09
CA GLN A 28 -7.11 -16.80 7.38
C GLN A 28 -5.69 -16.29 7.67
N TRP A 29 -5.18 -15.29 6.91
CA TRP A 29 -3.86 -14.71 7.15
C TRP A 29 -3.73 -14.15 8.56
N ILE A 30 -4.72 -13.35 8.98
CA ILE A 30 -4.69 -12.68 10.28
C ILE A 30 -4.96 -13.65 11.43
N ARG A 31 -5.82 -14.65 11.23
CA ARG A 31 -6.01 -15.73 12.19
C ARG A 31 -4.69 -16.46 12.47
N VAL A 32 -3.97 -16.84 11.42
CA VAL A 32 -2.66 -17.51 11.56
C VAL A 32 -1.65 -16.60 12.25
N ALA A 33 -1.57 -15.31 11.89
CA ALA A 33 -0.69 -14.37 12.56
C ALA A 33 -0.99 -14.26 14.06
N ARG A 34 -2.29 -14.17 14.44
CA ARG A 34 -2.71 -14.18 15.85
C ARG A 34 -2.28 -15.46 16.56
N ASP A 35 -2.50 -16.61 15.95
CA ASP A 35 -2.21 -17.93 16.54
C ASP A 35 -0.69 -18.12 16.74
N LEU A 36 0.14 -17.45 15.93
CA LEU A 36 1.59 -17.33 16.09
C LEU A 36 2.01 -16.29 17.15
N GLY A 37 1.07 -15.59 17.79
CA GLY A 37 1.35 -14.60 18.84
C GLY A 37 1.63 -13.19 18.34
N ALA A 38 1.34 -12.86 17.09
CA ALA A 38 1.50 -11.49 16.57
C ALA A 38 0.60 -10.50 17.31
N ARG A 39 1.09 -9.29 17.51
CA ARG A 39 0.37 -8.17 18.11
C ARG A 39 -0.08 -7.14 17.08
N TYR A 40 0.56 -7.13 15.95
CA TYR A 40 0.21 -6.31 14.78
C TYR A 40 0.56 -7.06 13.51
N ALA A 41 -0.04 -6.64 12.41
CA ALA A 41 0.28 -7.11 11.07
C ALA A 41 0.42 -5.91 10.14
N VAL A 42 1.29 -6.02 9.12
CA VAL A 42 1.53 -4.98 8.13
C VAL A 42 1.21 -5.57 6.75
N LEU A 43 0.28 -4.93 6.05
CA LEU A 43 -0.08 -5.31 4.68
C LEU A 43 0.72 -4.47 3.69
N THR A 44 1.27 -5.12 2.67
CA THR A 44 1.76 -4.42 1.48
C THR A 44 0.56 -3.90 0.68
N ALA A 45 0.17 -2.65 0.93
CA ALA A 45 -0.98 -2.04 0.28
C ALA A 45 -0.66 -1.67 -1.18
N LYS A 46 0.57 -1.20 -1.44
CA LYS A 46 1.13 -0.94 -2.77
C LYS A 46 2.62 -1.24 -2.76
N HIS A 47 3.09 -2.03 -3.72
CA HIS A 47 4.51 -2.32 -3.95
C HIS A 47 5.03 -1.60 -5.20
N MET A 48 6.26 -1.88 -5.60
CA MET A 48 6.95 -1.28 -6.76
C MET A 48 6.19 -1.45 -8.09
N SER A 49 5.28 -2.42 -8.21
CA SER A 49 4.45 -2.56 -9.42
C SER A 49 3.50 -1.38 -9.65
N GLY A 50 3.22 -0.56 -8.63
CA GLY A 50 2.23 0.51 -8.68
C GLY A 50 0.80 0.05 -8.42
N PHE A 51 0.55 -1.26 -8.40
CA PHE A 51 -0.79 -1.81 -8.21
C PHE A 51 -1.29 -1.62 -6.77
N CYS A 52 -2.47 -1.02 -6.63
CA CYS A 52 -3.11 -0.78 -5.34
C CYS A 52 -4.04 -1.94 -4.95
N LEU A 53 -3.90 -2.45 -3.72
CA LEU A 53 -4.75 -3.51 -3.18
C LEU A 53 -6.09 -2.99 -2.58
N TRP A 54 -6.48 -1.76 -2.93
CA TRP A 54 -7.78 -1.14 -2.65
C TRP A 54 -8.28 -0.41 -3.89
N ASP A 55 -9.57 -0.10 -3.95
CA ASP A 55 -10.18 0.75 -4.98
C ASP A 55 -9.72 2.20 -4.76
N ALA A 56 -8.64 2.59 -5.45
CA ALA A 56 -7.97 3.87 -5.28
C ALA A 56 -8.67 4.94 -6.15
N LYS A 57 -9.06 6.02 -5.51
CA LYS A 57 -9.82 7.09 -6.17
C LYS A 57 -9.05 7.69 -7.35
N ASP A 58 -9.72 7.83 -8.49
CA ASP A 58 -9.19 8.41 -9.73
C ASP A 58 -7.92 7.70 -10.23
N TYR A 59 -7.85 6.37 -10.03
CA TYR A 59 -6.73 5.53 -10.40
C TYR A 59 -7.25 4.20 -10.96
N ASP A 60 -6.69 3.71 -12.06
CA ASP A 60 -7.17 2.53 -12.81
C ASP A 60 -6.24 1.31 -12.74
N TYR A 61 -5.17 1.40 -11.93
CA TYR A 61 -4.23 0.30 -11.73
C TYR A 61 -4.34 -0.29 -10.31
N ASP A 62 -5.50 -0.88 -10.05
CA ASP A 62 -5.89 -1.38 -8.73
C ASP A 62 -6.83 -2.59 -8.80
N VAL A 63 -7.31 -3.03 -7.64
CA VAL A 63 -8.23 -4.17 -7.55
C VAL A 63 -9.56 -3.94 -8.25
N ALA A 64 -10.07 -2.69 -8.36
CA ALA A 64 -11.34 -2.42 -9.03
C ALA A 64 -11.25 -2.64 -10.54
N ALA A 65 -10.06 -2.46 -11.12
CA ALA A 65 -9.76 -2.73 -12.52
C ALA A 65 -9.43 -4.21 -12.81
N SER A 66 -9.44 -5.07 -11.79
CA SER A 66 -9.09 -6.49 -11.89
C SER A 66 -10.33 -7.41 -11.88
N PRO A 67 -10.22 -8.70 -12.30
CA PRO A 67 -11.30 -9.67 -12.17
C PRO A 67 -11.72 -9.92 -10.71
N ASN A 68 -10.76 -10.00 -9.79
CA ASN A 68 -11.05 -10.08 -8.36
C ASN A 68 -11.05 -8.68 -7.75
N LYS A 69 -12.23 -8.12 -7.57
CA LYS A 69 -12.45 -6.74 -7.09
C LYS A 69 -12.44 -6.59 -5.56
N THR A 70 -11.94 -7.58 -4.84
CA THR A 70 -11.87 -7.50 -3.38
C THR A 70 -10.95 -6.38 -2.94
N ASP A 71 -11.47 -5.42 -2.17
CA ASP A 71 -10.64 -4.47 -1.44
C ASP A 71 -9.90 -5.22 -0.31
N VAL A 72 -8.66 -5.60 -0.62
CA VAL A 72 -7.82 -6.40 0.28
C VAL A 72 -7.42 -5.58 1.50
N VAL A 73 -7.24 -4.26 1.35
CA VAL A 73 -6.91 -3.36 2.46
C VAL A 73 -8.06 -3.30 3.45
N ALA A 74 -9.29 -3.10 2.99
CA ALA A 74 -10.47 -3.09 3.86
C ALA A 74 -10.69 -4.43 4.54
N ALA A 75 -10.56 -5.54 3.80
CA ALA A 75 -10.67 -6.90 4.35
C ALA A 75 -9.59 -7.18 5.41
N PHE A 76 -8.36 -6.73 5.18
CA PHE A 76 -7.25 -6.86 6.12
C PHE A 76 -7.49 -6.10 7.43
N VAL A 77 -7.91 -4.83 7.34
CA VAL A 77 -8.22 -4.02 8.52
C VAL A 77 -9.37 -4.61 9.32
N ALA A 78 -10.43 -5.08 8.64
CA ALA A 78 -11.56 -5.76 9.27
C ALA A 78 -11.11 -7.03 10.01
N ALA A 79 -10.27 -7.86 9.38
CA ALA A 79 -9.72 -9.06 10.00
C ALA A 79 -8.81 -8.72 11.19
N CYS A 80 -7.95 -7.72 11.09
CA CYS A 80 -7.13 -7.27 12.22
C CYS A 80 -7.99 -6.87 13.42
N LYS A 81 -9.05 -6.10 13.18
CA LYS A 81 -10.02 -5.70 14.22
C LYS A 81 -10.71 -6.91 14.85
N GLU A 82 -11.17 -7.86 14.02
CA GLU A 82 -11.85 -9.08 14.48
C GLU A 82 -10.95 -9.93 15.41
N TYR A 83 -9.68 -10.10 15.03
CA TYR A 83 -8.74 -10.93 15.75
C TYR A 83 -7.88 -10.19 16.80
N GLY A 84 -8.14 -8.90 17.01
CA GLY A 84 -7.46 -8.10 18.04
C GLY A 84 -6.01 -7.73 17.73
N LEU A 85 -5.63 -7.71 16.45
CA LEU A 85 -4.33 -7.22 15.99
C LEU A 85 -4.42 -5.75 15.61
N LYS A 86 -3.32 -5.03 15.82
CA LYS A 86 -3.18 -3.68 15.23
C LYS A 86 -2.81 -3.82 13.75
N HIS A 87 -3.38 -2.98 12.89
CA HIS A 87 -3.05 -2.96 11.46
C HIS A 87 -1.96 -1.95 11.15
N GLY A 88 -1.17 -2.24 10.13
CA GLY A 88 -0.19 -1.35 9.54
C GLY A 88 -0.15 -1.52 8.03
N PHE A 89 0.50 -0.57 7.35
CA PHE A 89 0.65 -0.61 5.90
C PHE A 89 2.11 -0.43 5.48
N TYR A 90 2.47 -1.09 4.41
CA TYR A 90 3.64 -0.82 3.62
C TYR A 90 3.19 -0.15 2.31
N TYR A 91 3.89 0.91 1.92
CA TYR A 91 3.67 1.64 0.69
C TYR A 91 5.00 1.98 0.04
N CYS A 92 5.20 1.57 -1.20
CA CYS A 92 6.42 1.85 -1.95
C CYS A 92 6.30 3.15 -2.73
N ILE A 93 7.31 4.01 -2.59
CA ILE A 93 7.41 5.28 -3.33
C ILE A 93 7.85 5.05 -4.78
N LEU A 94 8.81 4.12 -5.02
CA LEU A 94 9.20 3.77 -6.38
C LEU A 94 8.07 3.03 -7.08
N ASP A 95 7.72 3.50 -8.28
CA ASP A 95 6.57 3.02 -9.03
C ASP A 95 6.78 3.21 -10.53
N PRO A 96 7.37 2.24 -11.21
CA PRO A 96 7.64 2.29 -12.64
C PRO A 96 6.36 2.46 -13.50
N HIS A 97 5.20 2.03 -13.01
CA HIS A 97 3.93 2.21 -13.73
C HIS A 97 3.59 3.69 -13.89
N ASN A 98 3.74 4.48 -12.82
CA ASN A 98 3.44 5.91 -12.83
C ASN A 98 4.65 6.77 -13.26
N GLU A 99 5.87 6.30 -13.02
CA GLU A 99 7.09 7.01 -13.39
C GLU A 99 7.55 6.70 -14.83
N GLY A 100 6.93 5.72 -15.50
CA GLY A 100 7.23 5.30 -16.87
C GLY A 100 8.53 4.51 -17.04
N LYS A 101 9.30 4.33 -15.98
CA LYS A 101 10.54 3.54 -15.96
C LYS A 101 10.96 3.17 -14.55
N PHE A 102 11.79 2.14 -14.48
CA PHE A 102 12.47 1.74 -13.26
C PHE A 102 13.78 2.54 -13.11
N ASP A 103 13.82 3.46 -12.17
CA ASP A 103 15.01 4.28 -11.93
C ASP A 103 15.12 4.64 -10.43
N TRP A 104 16.21 4.21 -9.79
CA TRP A 104 16.45 4.43 -8.37
C TRP A 104 16.87 5.87 -8.04
N ASP A 105 17.50 6.56 -8.98
CA ASP A 105 18.21 7.81 -8.73
C ASP A 105 17.39 9.05 -9.12
N ILE A 106 16.35 8.88 -9.94
CA ILE A 106 15.52 9.99 -10.36
C ILE A 106 14.56 10.37 -9.22
N PRO A 107 14.59 11.64 -8.77
CA PRO A 107 13.62 12.14 -7.81
C PRO A 107 12.16 12.02 -8.31
N VAL A 108 11.25 11.81 -7.39
CA VAL A 108 9.82 11.77 -7.69
C VAL A 108 9.36 13.09 -8.33
N GLN A 109 8.72 12.99 -9.49
CA GLN A 109 8.17 14.14 -10.20
C GLN A 109 6.91 14.67 -9.52
N GLU A 110 6.64 15.98 -9.65
CA GLU A 110 5.53 16.65 -8.95
C GLU A 110 4.15 16.01 -9.21
N GLY A 111 3.88 15.59 -10.44
CA GLY A 111 2.61 14.93 -10.79
C GLY A 111 2.42 13.60 -10.03
N TYR A 112 3.46 12.79 -9.97
CA TYR A 112 3.43 11.53 -9.24
C TYR A 112 3.42 11.75 -7.71
N TYR A 113 4.11 12.78 -7.22
CA TYR A 113 4.04 13.14 -5.79
C TYR A 113 2.63 13.51 -5.33
N LYS A 114 1.86 14.21 -6.18
CA LYS A 114 0.44 14.50 -5.90
C LYS A 114 -0.38 13.21 -5.78
N LEU A 115 -0.15 12.23 -6.66
CA LEU A 115 -0.80 10.92 -6.58
C LEU A 115 -0.44 10.20 -5.29
N ILE A 116 0.84 10.18 -4.88
CA ILE A 116 1.27 9.61 -3.59
C ILE A 116 0.49 10.23 -2.43
N LYS A 117 0.40 11.56 -2.37
CA LYS A 117 -0.37 12.26 -1.33
C LYS A 117 -1.84 11.91 -1.34
N GLN A 118 -2.45 11.83 -2.53
CA GLN A 118 -3.85 11.42 -2.68
C GLN A 118 -4.06 10.00 -2.15
N GLN A 119 -3.27 9.04 -2.57
CA GLN A 119 -3.37 7.64 -2.17
C GLN A 119 -3.14 7.45 -0.67
N LEU A 120 -2.12 8.09 -0.08
CA LEU A 120 -1.89 8.03 1.37
C LEU A 120 -2.99 8.74 2.17
N THR A 121 -3.51 9.86 1.68
CA THR A 121 -4.66 10.54 2.31
C THR A 121 -5.88 9.63 2.33
N GLU A 122 -6.17 8.99 1.21
CA GLU A 122 -7.29 8.06 1.10
C GLU A 122 -7.12 6.86 2.04
N LEU A 123 -5.96 6.21 1.99
CA LEU A 123 -5.64 5.04 2.81
C LEU A 123 -5.83 5.34 4.30
N HIS A 124 -5.24 6.44 4.78
CA HIS A 124 -5.28 6.79 6.21
C HIS A 124 -6.60 7.42 6.65
N SER A 125 -7.32 8.12 5.77
CA SER A 125 -8.65 8.66 6.12
C SER A 125 -9.71 7.55 6.22
N LYS A 126 -9.63 6.55 5.35
CA LYS A 126 -10.51 5.36 5.41
C LYS A 126 -10.15 4.42 6.58
N HIS A 127 -8.87 4.37 6.95
CA HIS A 127 -8.34 3.47 7.98
C HIS A 127 -7.50 4.23 9.03
N PRO A 128 -8.15 5.10 9.83
CA PRO A 128 -7.43 5.87 10.85
C PRO A 128 -6.89 4.98 11.97
N ASN A 129 -5.98 5.54 12.78
CA ASN A 129 -5.30 4.84 13.85
C ASN A 129 -4.43 3.66 13.37
N THR A 130 -3.90 3.76 12.16
CA THR A 130 -2.88 2.84 11.65
C THR A 130 -1.70 2.80 12.62
N PHE A 131 -1.35 1.60 13.08
CA PHE A 131 -0.30 1.41 14.08
C PHE A 131 1.11 1.58 13.50
N TYR A 132 1.31 1.12 12.26
CA TYR A 132 2.61 1.13 11.60
C TYR A 132 2.47 1.50 10.14
N GLN A 133 3.18 2.52 9.69
CA GLN A 133 3.30 2.87 8.27
C GLN A 133 4.77 2.80 7.85
N LEU A 134 5.08 1.92 6.92
CA LEU A 134 6.37 1.88 6.26
C LEU A 134 6.24 2.55 4.89
N LEU A 135 7.06 3.58 4.64
CA LEU A 135 7.25 4.21 3.35
C LEU A 135 8.59 3.74 2.80
N ASP A 136 8.57 2.88 1.80
CA ASP A 136 9.79 2.33 1.22
C ASP A 136 10.33 3.20 0.08
N ILE A 137 11.65 3.21 -0.09
CA ILE A 137 12.37 3.95 -1.15
C ILE A 137 12.16 5.48 -1.02
N THR A 138 12.13 5.95 0.22
CA THR A 138 11.89 7.37 0.52
C THR A 138 13.03 8.31 0.14
N TRP A 139 14.23 7.80 -0.19
CA TRP A 139 15.32 8.65 -0.67
C TRP A 139 15.03 9.33 -2.01
N LYS A 140 14.05 8.87 -2.79
CA LYS A 140 13.56 9.55 -4.00
C LYS A 140 12.79 10.84 -3.69
N LEU A 141 12.39 11.06 -2.45
CA LEU A 141 11.69 12.24 -1.97
C LEU A 141 12.66 13.25 -1.35
N SER A 142 12.39 14.55 -1.53
CA SER A 142 13.08 15.60 -0.78
C SER A 142 12.78 15.49 0.73
N SER A 143 13.56 16.17 1.55
CA SER A 143 13.31 16.23 3.00
C SER A 143 11.94 16.84 3.33
N ASP A 144 11.54 17.90 2.59
CA ASP A 144 10.24 18.54 2.79
C ASP A 144 9.09 17.64 2.41
N GLN A 145 9.21 16.90 1.29
CA GLN A 145 8.22 15.92 0.87
C GLN A 145 8.05 14.78 1.90
N ARG A 146 9.17 14.26 2.44
CA ARG A 146 9.12 13.23 3.50
C ARG A 146 8.43 13.75 4.76
N TRP A 147 8.74 14.98 5.15
CA TRP A 147 8.11 15.62 6.31
C TRP A 147 6.60 15.84 6.09
N GLU A 148 6.20 16.32 4.91
CA GLU A 148 4.79 16.50 4.55
C GLU A 148 4.01 15.19 4.62
N LEU A 149 4.56 14.08 4.09
CA LEU A 149 3.93 12.76 4.18
C LEU A 149 3.84 12.26 5.63
N TYR A 150 4.89 12.49 6.43
CA TYR A 150 4.86 12.18 7.86
C TYR A 150 3.72 12.92 8.57
N GLU A 151 3.60 14.22 8.38
CA GLU A 151 2.53 15.02 9.01
C GLU A 151 1.14 14.58 8.52
N LEU A 152 0.99 14.30 7.22
CA LEU A 152 -0.24 13.79 6.66
C LEU A 152 -0.69 12.50 7.35
N ILE A 153 0.22 11.53 7.51
CA ILE A 153 -0.07 10.26 8.17
C ILE A 153 -0.40 10.48 9.65
N LYS A 154 0.39 11.31 10.34
CA LYS A 154 0.18 11.62 11.76
C LYS A 154 -1.14 12.34 12.04
N LYS A 155 -1.68 13.08 11.08
CA LYS A 155 -3.02 13.70 11.19
C LYS A 155 -4.12 12.66 11.43
N PHE A 156 -4.05 11.49 10.78
CA PHE A 156 -5.03 10.42 10.91
C PHE A 156 -4.64 9.36 11.94
N SER A 157 -3.36 9.24 12.22
CA SER A 157 -2.78 8.20 13.08
C SER A 157 -1.74 8.80 14.03
N PRO A 158 -2.16 9.67 15.00
CA PRO A 158 -1.23 10.44 15.84
C PRO A 158 -0.29 9.57 16.67
N HIS A 159 -0.70 8.38 17.04
CA HIS A 159 0.08 7.40 17.81
C HIS A 159 0.76 6.33 16.93
N GLY A 160 0.58 6.37 15.62
CA GLY A 160 1.20 5.45 14.67
C GLY A 160 2.70 5.68 14.56
N ILE A 161 3.43 4.61 14.27
CA ILE A 161 4.86 4.63 13.93
C ILE A 161 4.96 4.82 12.42
N VAL A 162 5.75 5.80 11.99
CA VAL A 162 6.04 6.05 10.56
C VAL A 162 7.54 5.85 10.35
N VAL A 163 7.90 5.02 9.37
CA VAL A 163 9.28 4.62 9.04
C VAL A 163 9.54 4.84 7.55
#